data_6d9de0cd934d5b59d739af561894f2cb
#
_entry.id   6d9de0cd934d5b59d739af561894f2cb
#
_cell.length_a   1.000
_cell.length_b   1.000
_cell.length_c   1.000
_cell.angle_alpha   90.00
_cell.angle_beta   90.00
_cell.angle_gamma   90.00
#
_symmetry.space_group_name_H-M   'P 1'
#
loop_
_entity.id
_entity.type
_entity.pdbx_description
1 polymer ?
#
loop_
_entity_poly.entity_id
_entity_poly.type
_entity_poly.pdbx_seq_one_letter_code
_entity_poly.pdbx_strand_id
1 'polypeptide(L)'
;MSSDSTRFFFTRRSGLRPSLMMLMAVLAMSALLAGCESLSPAECATADWRQLGVQDGSRGRTDRAADYYESCSKAGVAVNVAVYRAGRTQGLQSYCQPANALNEGLAGNSYEGVCPAPLDQNFRNIHGIAWRDQEARKNLARLQHEQDQMQAELRDSKTADDRKRTLREQLSRSDRRIEEARYAARDAGYQLDRLRSDMRQRGQY
;
A
#
# COMPACT_ATOMS: atom_id res chain seq x y z
N MET A 1 48.62 -59.09 -14.80
CA MET A 1 49.43 -58.17 -15.62
C MET A 1 48.44 -57.24 -16.30
N SER A 2 48.70 -56.01 -16.22
CA SER A 2 48.06 -54.79 -16.77
C SER A 2 47.24 -53.98 -15.76
N SER A 3 47.92 -52.98 -15.26
CA SER A 3 47.41 -51.92 -14.43
C SER A 3 46.64 -50.95 -15.30
N ASP A 4 45.45 -50.58 -14.94
CA ASP A 4 44.76 -49.47 -15.54
C ASP A 4 44.52 -48.36 -14.52
N SER A 5 45.26 -47.27 -14.72
CA SER A 5 45.26 -46.10 -13.83
C SER A 5 44.18 -45.13 -14.27
N THR A 6 43.02 -45.16 -13.63
CA THR A 6 41.98 -44.17 -13.87
C THR A 6 42.29 -42.88 -13.15
N ARG A 7 42.70 -41.84 -13.88
CA ARG A 7 42.92 -40.49 -13.40
C ARG A 7 41.59 -39.79 -13.14
N PHE A 8 41.28 -39.57 -11.87
CA PHE A 8 40.18 -38.67 -11.43
C PHE A 8 40.56 -37.22 -11.74
N PHE A 9 39.86 -36.62 -12.70
CA PHE A 9 39.88 -35.19 -12.92
C PHE A 9 39.07 -34.49 -11.82
N PHE A 10 39.72 -33.87 -10.85
CA PHE A 10 39.09 -32.97 -9.87
C PHE A 10 38.78 -31.64 -10.57
N THR A 11 37.55 -31.43 -10.99
CA THR A 11 37.04 -30.13 -11.44
C THR A 11 36.94 -29.20 -10.24
N ARG A 12 37.89 -28.28 -10.16
CA ARG A 12 37.95 -27.20 -9.17
C ARG A 12 36.74 -26.26 -9.40
N ARG A 13 35.65 -26.47 -8.67
CA ARG A 13 34.55 -25.49 -8.57
C ARG A 13 35.09 -24.25 -7.90
N SER A 14 35.31 -23.18 -8.66
CA SER A 14 35.58 -21.83 -8.15
C SER A 14 34.34 -21.34 -7.40
N GLY A 15 34.32 -21.57 -6.08
CA GLY A 15 33.30 -21.04 -5.17
C GLY A 15 33.40 -19.53 -5.17
N LEU A 16 32.44 -18.85 -5.78
CA LEU A 16 32.23 -17.43 -5.60
C LEU A 16 32.01 -17.17 -4.09
N ARG A 17 32.84 -16.29 -3.51
CA ARG A 17 32.79 -16.03 -2.07
C ARG A 17 31.37 -15.57 -1.68
N PRO A 18 30.75 -16.12 -0.61
CA PRO A 18 29.39 -15.77 -0.22
C PRO A 18 29.18 -14.27 0.02
N SER A 19 30.23 -13.55 0.38
CA SER A 19 30.23 -12.08 0.51
C SER A 19 29.94 -11.36 -0.82
N LEU A 20 30.40 -11.88 -1.97
CA LEU A 20 30.14 -11.26 -3.27
C LEU A 20 28.70 -11.47 -3.73
N MET A 21 28.10 -12.64 -3.44
CA MET A 21 26.66 -12.90 -3.70
C MET A 21 25.76 -12.02 -2.82
N MET A 22 26.14 -11.80 -1.56
CA MET A 22 25.38 -10.94 -0.64
C MET A 22 25.45 -9.46 -1.07
N LEU A 23 26.63 -9.00 -1.55
CA LEU A 23 26.79 -7.64 -2.09
C LEU A 23 25.98 -7.41 -3.36
N MET A 24 25.93 -8.38 -4.27
CA MET A 24 25.12 -8.32 -5.49
C MET A 24 23.61 -8.36 -5.19
N ALA A 25 23.17 -9.11 -4.19
CA ALA A 25 21.78 -9.14 -3.75
C ALA A 25 21.34 -7.81 -3.13
N VAL A 26 22.20 -7.16 -2.33
CA VAL A 26 21.94 -5.83 -1.74
C VAL A 26 21.92 -4.74 -2.80
N LEU A 27 22.81 -4.78 -3.80
CA LEU A 27 22.77 -3.85 -4.94
C LEU A 27 21.54 -4.03 -5.82
N ALA A 28 21.08 -5.27 -6.05
CA ALA A 28 19.86 -5.54 -6.81
C ALA A 28 18.59 -5.07 -6.06
N MET A 29 18.58 -5.18 -4.74
CA MET A 29 17.45 -4.74 -3.89
C MET A 29 17.37 -3.21 -3.79
N SER A 30 18.49 -2.48 -3.83
CA SER A 30 18.50 -1.01 -3.83
C SER A 30 18.05 -0.38 -5.17
N ALA A 31 18.13 -1.08 -6.28
CA ALA A 31 17.63 -0.62 -7.58
C ALA A 31 16.10 -0.63 -7.68
N LEU A 32 15.40 -1.37 -6.81
CA LEU A 32 13.93 -1.46 -6.78
C LEU A 32 13.26 -0.31 -5.98
N LEU A 33 14.04 0.52 -5.27
CA LEU A 33 13.53 1.64 -4.46
C LEU A 33 13.59 3.00 -5.19
N ALA A 34 14.10 3.05 -6.40
CA ALA A 34 14.13 4.27 -7.23
C ALA A 34 12.84 4.44 -8.05
N GLY A 35 11.68 4.19 -7.44
CA GLY A 35 10.37 4.50 -7.99
C GLY A 35 10.00 5.97 -7.79
N CYS A 36 10.85 6.92 -8.19
CA CYS A 36 10.35 8.24 -8.53
C CYS A 36 9.48 8.09 -9.78
N GLU A 37 8.19 8.36 -9.66
CA GLU A 37 7.20 8.28 -10.75
C GLU A 37 7.39 9.38 -11.82
N SER A 38 8.61 9.76 -12.10
CA SER A 38 8.99 10.68 -13.18
C SER A 38 9.25 9.88 -14.45
N LEU A 39 8.77 10.40 -15.59
CA LEU A 39 9.04 9.78 -16.89
C LEU A 39 10.53 9.88 -17.24
N SER A 40 11.09 8.81 -17.78
CA SER A 40 12.41 8.82 -18.39
C SER A 40 12.42 9.62 -19.72
N PRO A 41 13.57 10.05 -20.23
CA PRO A 41 13.65 10.74 -21.51
C PRO A 41 13.01 9.95 -22.67
N ALA A 42 13.16 8.64 -22.70
CA ALA A 42 12.57 7.78 -23.72
C ALA A 42 11.04 7.72 -23.61
N GLU A 43 10.50 7.63 -22.39
CA GLU A 43 9.06 7.66 -22.14
C GLU A 43 8.47 9.04 -22.48
N CYS A 44 9.18 10.14 -22.19
CA CYS A 44 8.75 11.49 -22.59
C CYS A 44 8.61 11.61 -24.12
N ALA A 45 9.56 11.05 -24.89
CA ALA A 45 9.58 11.15 -26.35
C ALA A 45 8.39 10.41 -27.02
N THR A 46 7.85 9.39 -26.35
CA THR A 46 6.75 8.56 -26.86
C THR A 46 5.44 8.72 -26.08
N ALA A 47 5.38 9.69 -25.16
CA ALA A 47 4.27 9.86 -24.24
C ALA A 47 2.95 10.22 -24.96
N ASP A 48 1.92 9.42 -24.73
CA ASP A 48 0.54 9.82 -24.98
C ASP A 48 -0.01 10.55 -23.74
N TRP A 49 0.00 11.89 -23.81
CA TRP A 49 -0.45 12.74 -22.71
C TRP A 49 -1.91 12.50 -22.30
N ARG A 50 -2.78 12.14 -23.27
CA ARG A 50 -4.17 11.80 -22.96
C ARG A 50 -4.26 10.51 -22.15
N GLN A 51 -3.56 9.48 -22.63
CA GLN A 51 -3.51 8.16 -21.99
C GLN A 51 -2.95 8.26 -20.57
N LEU A 52 -1.86 9.00 -20.38
CA LEU A 52 -1.28 9.26 -19.06
C LEU A 52 -2.27 9.97 -18.14
N GLY A 53 -2.97 10.97 -18.67
CA GLY A 53 -4.03 11.65 -17.93
C GLY A 53 -5.15 10.69 -17.51
N VAL A 54 -5.65 9.86 -18.43
CA VAL A 54 -6.68 8.84 -18.12
C VAL A 54 -6.21 7.89 -17.02
N GLN A 55 -4.96 7.42 -17.09
CA GLN A 55 -4.40 6.52 -16.08
C GLN A 55 -4.30 7.18 -14.70
N ASP A 56 -3.80 8.42 -14.63
CA ASP A 56 -3.70 9.14 -13.37
C ASP A 56 -5.08 9.47 -12.79
N GLY A 57 -6.02 9.91 -13.63
CA GLY A 57 -7.38 10.18 -13.22
C GLY A 57 -8.11 8.93 -12.71
N SER A 58 -7.98 7.79 -13.42
CA SER A 58 -8.62 6.53 -13.02
C SER A 58 -8.04 5.92 -11.74
N ARG A 59 -6.85 6.35 -11.34
CA ARG A 59 -6.20 5.96 -10.07
C ARG A 59 -6.40 6.97 -8.95
N GLY A 60 -7.15 8.05 -9.19
CA GLY A 60 -7.36 9.10 -8.21
C GLY A 60 -6.12 9.91 -7.86
N ARG A 61 -5.14 9.98 -8.76
CA ARG A 61 -3.93 10.78 -8.54
C ARG A 61 -4.21 12.28 -8.65
N THR A 62 -3.48 13.09 -7.91
CA THR A 62 -3.46 14.56 -8.08
C THR A 62 -3.00 14.95 -9.47
N ASP A 63 -3.15 16.23 -9.85
CA ASP A 63 -2.66 16.75 -11.14
C ASP A 63 -1.12 16.74 -11.17
N ARG A 64 -0.56 15.87 -12.01
CA ARG A 64 0.88 15.66 -12.17
C ARG A 64 1.49 16.37 -13.38
N ALA A 65 0.76 17.30 -13.98
CA ALA A 65 1.25 18.04 -15.15
C ALA A 65 2.59 18.74 -14.89
N ALA A 66 2.78 19.27 -13.67
CA ALA A 66 4.04 19.93 -13.27
C ALA A 66 5.21 18.92 -13.18
N ASP A 67 4.97 17.74 -12.64
CA ASP A 67 5.99 16.67 -12.51
C ASP A 67 6.45 16.20 -13.89
N TYR A 68 5.49 15.98 -14.79
CA TYR A 68 5.79 15.62 -16.19
C TYR A 68 6.52 16.74 -16.93
N TYR A 69 6.12 17.99 -16.71
CA TYR A 69 6.83 19.15 -17.29
C TYR A 69 8.28 19.19 -16.81
N GLU A 70 8.53 19.03 -15.51
CA GLU A 70 9.88 19.03 -14.95
C GLU A 70 10.75 17.90 -15.52
N SER A 71 10.19 16.71 -15.64
CA SER A 71 10.92 15.53 -16.15
C SER A 71 11.24 15.66 -17.64
N CYS A 72 10.23 16.02 -18.45
CA CYS A 72 10.33 15.96 -19.91
C CYS A 72 10.98 17.20 -20.52
N SER A 73 10.93 18.38 -19.85
CA SER A 73 11.65 19.56 -20.32
C SER A 73 13.17 19.34 -20.32
N LYS A 74 13.70 18.58 -19.37
CA LYS A 74 15.12 18.19 -19.33
C LYS A 74 15.53 17.32 -20.53
N ALA A 75 14.56 16.59 -21.11
CA ALA A 75 14.73 15.80 -22.33
C ALA A 75 14.40 16.58 -23.62
N GLY A 76 14.08 17.86 -23.53
CA GLY A 76 13.68 18.71 -24.66
C GLY A 76 12.29 18.38 -25.22
N VAL A 77 11.45 17.66 -24.49
CA VAL A 77 10.09 17.28 -24.90
C VAL A 77 9.06 18.19 -24.27
N ALA A 78 8.19 18.77 -25.11
CA ALA A 78 7.09 19.61 -24.64
C ALA A 78 5.92 18.76 -24.14
N VAL A 79 5.46 19.03 -22.92
CA VAL A 79 4.28 18.37 -22.33
C VAL A 79 3.02 19.09 -22.80
N ASN A 80 2.07 18.35 -23.37
CA ASN A 80 0.76 18.89 -23.71
C ASN A 80 -0.17 18.80 -22.47
N VAL A 81 -0.05 19.79 -21.58
CA VAL A 81 -0.80 19.88 -20.32
C VAL A 81 -2.32 19.89 -20.55
N ALA A 82 -2.80 20.52 -21.60
CA ALA A 82 -4.23 20.59 -21.90
C ALA A 82 -4.78 19.19 -22.25
N VAL A 83 -4.08 18.44 -23.09
CA VAL A 83 -4.44 17.08 -23.48
C VAL A 83 -4.34 16.12 -22.28
N TYR A 84 -3.31 16.25 -21.45
CA TYR A 84 -3.16 15.48 -20.22
C TYR A 84 -4.35 15.71 -19.27
N ARG A 85 -4.69 16.98 -18.97
CA ARG A 85 -5.79 17.33 -18.07
C ARG A 85 -7.14 16.87 -18.61
N ALA A 86 -7.37 16.95 -19.92
CA ALA A 86 -8.57 16.39 -20.54
C ALA A 86 -8.68 14.87 -20.34
N GLY A 87 -7.58 14.15 -20.54
CA GLY A 87 -7.50 12.71 -20.21
C GLY A 87 -7.76 12.43 -18.74
N ARG A 88 -7.14 13.23 -17.84
CA ARG A 88 -7.33 13.07 -16.39
C ARG A 88 -8.78 13.29 -15.97
N THR A 89 -9.45 14.28 -16.51
CA THR A 89 -10.89 14.49 -16.28
C THR A 89 -11.72 13.29 -16.71
N GLN A 90 -11.39 12.68 -17.84
CA GLN A 90 -12.03 11.45 -18.31
C GLN A 90 -11.78 10.28 -17.33
N GLY A 91 -10.55 10.08 -16.86
CA GLY A 91 -10.20 9.04 -15.89
C GLY A 91 -10.92 9.22 -14.54
N LEU A 92 -11.03 10.47 -14.06
CA LEU A 92 -11.75 10.79 -12.82
C LEU A 92 -13.25 10.41 -12.87
N GLN A 93 -13.87 10.33 -14.03
CA GLN A 93 -15.27 9.90 -14.14
C GLN A 93 -15.46 8.46 -13.66
N SER A 94 -14.48 7.59 -13.87
CA SER A 94 -14.52 6.22 -13.35
C SER A 94 -14.06 6.13 -11.89
N TYR A 95 -13.07 6.91 -11.50
CA TYR A 95 -12.58 6.93 -10.12
C TYR A 95 -13.62 7.47 -9.14
N CYS A 96 -14.30 8.56 -9.48
CA CYS A 96 -15.22 9.28 -8.59
C CYS A 96 -16.61 8.63 -8.46
N GLN A 97 -16.72 7.34 -8.74
CA GLN A 97 -17.95 6.59 -8.55
C GLN A 97 -18.16 6.15 -7.08
N PRO A 98 -19.42 6.10 -6.60
CA PRO A 98 -19.73 5.67 -5.23
C PRO A 98 -19.16 4.30 -4.87
N ALA A 99 -19.26 3.32 -5.77
CA ALA A 99 -18.70 1.99 -5.56
C ALA A 99 -17.18 2.01 -5.38
N ASN A 100 -16.47 2.85 -6.15
CA ASN A 100 -15.02 3.00 -5.99
C ASN A 100 -14.66 3.70 -4.68
N ALA A 101 -15.43 4.71 -4.25
CA ALA A 101 -15.21 5.34 -2.94
C ALA A 101 -15.28 4.33 -1.79
N LEU A 102 -16.24 3.40 -1.86
CA LEU A 102 -16.37 2.31 -0.91
C LEU A 102 -15.13 1.39 -0.95
N ASN A 103 -14.70 0.99 -2.15
CA ASN A 103 -13.55 0.10 -2.33
C ASN A 103 -12.24 0.72 -1.84
N GLU A 104 -11.98 1.98 -2.18
CA GLU A 104 -10.79 2.72 -1.74
C GLU A 104 -10.75 2.83 -0.20
N GLY A 105 -11.89 3.16 0.42
CA GLY A 105 -11.97 3.22 1.88
C GLY A 105 -11.76 1.86 2.55
N LEU A 106 -12.36 0.79 2.02
CA LEU A 106 -12.16 -0.58 2.53
C LEU A 106 -10.74 -1.10 2.34
N ALA A 107 -10.05 -0.66 1.28
CA ALA A 107 -8.64 -0.96 1.06
C ALA A 107 -7.71 -0.18 2.01
N GLY A 108 -8.22 0.84 2.71
CA GLY A 108 -7.42 1.72 3.57
C GLY A 108 -6.57 2.73 2.80
N ASN A 109 -6.92 2.99 1.53
CA ASN A 109 -6.26 3.99 0.71
C ASN A 109 -6.66 5.40 1.14
N SER A 110 -5.75 6.37 1.06
CA SER A 110 -6.05 7.78 1.30
C SER A 110 -6.82 8.38 0.11
N TYR A 111 -7.67 9.37 0.40
CA TYR A 111 -8.34 10.13 -0.63
C TYR A 111 -7.79 11.56 -0.71
N GLU A 112 -7.27 11.92 -1.88
CA GLU A 112 -6.55 13.18 -2.11
C GLU A 112 -7.45 14.35 -2.55
N GLY A 113 -8.78 14.22 -2.47
CA GLY A 113 -9.69 15.31 -2.82
C GLY A 113 -9.76 15.63 -4.31
N VAL A 114 -9.59 14.66 -5.17
CA VAL A 114 -9.41 14.83 -6.62
C VAL A 114 -10.72 14.88 -7.41
N CYS A 115 -11.84 14.47 -6.81
CA CYS A 115 -13.13 14.46 -7.48
C CYS A 115 -13.67 15.88 -7.70
N PRO A 116 -14.36 16.14 -8.82
CA PRO A 116 -15.01 17.44 -9.06
C PRO A 116 -16.12 17.69 -8.02
N ALA A 117 -16.37 18.96 -7.74
CA ALA A 117 -17.25 19.43 -6.65
C ALA A 117 -18.59 18.71 -6.49
N PRO A 118 -19.38 18.36 -7.53
CA PRO A 118 -20.62 17.64 -7.32
C PRO A 118 -20.46 16.23 -6.77
N LEU A 119 -19.31 15.57 -7.04
CA LEU A 119 -19.04 14.18 -6.66
C LEU A 119 -18.19 14.08 -5.38
N ASP A 120 -17.37 15.09 -5.09
CA ASP A 120 -16.39 15.07 -4.02
C ASP A 120 -17.02 14.80 -2.65
N GLN A 121 -18.08 15.51 -2.30
CA GLN A 121 -18.73 15.37 -1.00
C GLN A 121 -19.29 13.94 -0.80
N ASN A 122 -19.92 13.38 -1.83
CA ASN A 122 -20.45 12.01 -1.76
C ASN A 122 -19.31 10.99 -1.66
N PHE A 123 -18.25 11.17 -2.45
CA PHE A 123 -17.05 10.31 -2.40
C PHE A 123 -16.43 10.31 -1.00
N ARG A 124 -16.19 11.51 -0.42
CA ARG A 124 -15.64 11.65 0.95
C ARG A 124 -16.49 10.95 2.00
N ASN A 125 -17.79 11.10 1.91
CA ASN A 125 -18.71 10.49 2.89
C ASN A 125 -18.65 8.96 2.84
N ILE A 126 -18.76 8.37 1.64
CA ILE A 126 -18.71 6.92 1.45
C ILE A 126 -17.34 6.37 1.84
N HIS A 127 -16.27 6.96 1.29
CA HIS A 127 -14.89 6.60 1.58
C HIS A 127 -14.61 6.66 3.09
N GLY A 128 -14.99 7.77 3.75
CA GLY A 128 -14.71 7.98 5.17
C GLY A 128 -15.40 6.96 6.09
N ILE A 129 -16.61 6.49 5.74
CA ILE A 129 -17.28 5.44 6.52
C ILE A 129 -16.55 4.10 6.33
N ALA A 130 -16.22 3.74 5.10
CA ALA A 130 -15.50 2.51 4.78
C ALA A 130 -14.09 2.49 5.40
N TRP A 131 -13.37 3.60 5.31
CA TRP A 131 -12.04 3.76 5.87
C TRP A 131 -12.04 3.63 7.40
N ARG A 132 -13.03 4.21 8.10
CA ARG A 132 -13.16 4.05 9.56
C ARG A 132 -13.36 2.61 9.99
N ASP A 133 -14.17 1.82 9.27
CA ASP A 133 -14.35 0.40 9.55
C ASP A 133 -13.03 -0.37 9.38
N GLN A 134 -12.32 -0.13 8.28
CA GLN A 134 -11.04 -0.75 8.01
C GLN A 134 -10.00 -0.41 9.09
N GLU A 135 -9.84 0.87 9.45
CA GLU A 135 -8.90 1.30 10.48
C GLU A 135 -9.27 0.78 11.88
N ALA A 136 -10.55 0.72 12.22
CA ALA A 136 -10.99 0.16 13.50
C ALA A 136 -10.67 -1.34 13.61
N ARG A 137 -10.90 -2.12 12.54
CA ARG A 137 -10.54 -3.55 12.48
C ARG A 137 -9.04 -3.76 12.54
N LYS A 138 -8.27 -2.97 11.80
CA LYS A 138 -6.80 -3.01 11.78
C LYS A 138 -6.23 -2.69 13.17
N ASN A 139 -6.76 -1.66 13.84
CA ASN A 139 -6.36 -1.31 15.18
C ASN A 139 -6.66 -2.45 16.18
N LEU A 140 -7.85 -3.05 16.12
CA LEU A 140 -8.21 -4.18 16.96
C LEU A 140 -7.26 -5.37 16.74
N ALA A 141 -7.00 -5.73 15.48
CA ALA A 141 -6.10 -6.84 15.14
C ALA A 141 -4.67 -6.56 15.65
N ARG A 142 -4.18 -5.33 15.53
CA ARG A 142 -2.86 -4.94 16.05
C ARG A 142 -2.79 -5.08 17.57
N LEU A 143 -3.81 -4.61 18.29
CA LEU A 143 -3.85 -4.71 19.76
C LEU A 143 -3.90 -6.17 20.26
N GLN A 144 -4.66 -7.02 19.56
CA GLN A 144 -4.71 -8.46 19.84
C GLN A 144 -3.36 -9.11 19.60
N HIS A 145 -2.70 -8.80 18.49
CA HIS A 145 -1.37 -9.32 18.22
C HIS A 145 -0.32 -8.88 19.25
N GLU A 146 -0.33 -7.59 19.67
CA GLU A 146 0.52 -7.09 20.76
C GLU A 146 0.26 -7.86 22.08
N GLN A 147 -1.01 -8.15 22.40
CA GLN A 147 -1.38 -8.93 23.57
C GLN A 147 -0.86 -10.38 23.48
N ASP A 148 -1.01 -11.03 22.34
CA ASP A 148 -0.53 -12.40 22.11
C ASP A 148 1.00 -12.48 22.28
N GLN A 149 1.74 -11.48 21.80
CA GLN A 149 3.19 -11.39 22.01
C GLN A 149 3.55 -11.26 23.49
N MET A 150 2.86 -10.38 24.24
CA MET A 150 3.08 -10.25 25.68
C MET A 150 2.75 -11.53 26.45
N GLN A 151 1.70 -12.23 26.04
CA GLN A 151 1.34 -13.53 26.67
C GLN A 151 2.38 -14.61 26.34
N ALA A 152 2.91 -14.63 25.10
CA ALA A 152 3.96 -15.57 24.72
C ALA A 152 5.25 -15.33 25.54
N GLU A 153 5.66 -14.06 25.70
CA GLU A 153 6.81 -13.68 26.51
C GLU A 153 6.60 -14.05 28.01
N LEU A 154 5.39 -13.85 28.53
CA LEU A 154 5.06 -14.20 29.91
C LEU A 154 5.17 -15.71 30.18
N ARG A 155 4.86 -16.54 29.18
CA ARG A 155 4.95 -18.02 29.27
C ARG A 155 6.38 -18.53 29.08
N ASP A 156 7.29 -17.75 28.53
CA ASP A 156 8.69 -18.19 28.34
C ASP A 156 9.37 -18.35 29.71
N SER A 157 9.93 -19.53 29.96
CA SER A 157 10.65 -19.88 31.18
C SER A 157 11.90 -19.04 31.39
N LYS A 158 12.46 -18.45 30.33
CA LYS A 158 13.65 -17.60 30.37
C LYS A 158 13.35 -16.14 30.76
N THR A 159 12.08 -15.74 30.75
CA THR A 159 11.70 -14.37 31.12
C THR A 159 11.89 -14.14 32.62
N ALA A 160 12.64 -13.11 32.97
CA ALA A 160 12.92 -12.74 34.36
C ALA A 160 11.66 -12.35 35.14
N ASP A 161 11.66 -12.53 36.47
CA ASP A 161 10.46 -12.33 37.28
C ASP A 161 9.99 -10.87 37.38
N ASP A 162 10.90 -9.91 37.36
CA ASP A 162 10.59 -8.48 37.26
C ASP A 162 9.88 -8.15 35.93
N ARG A 163 10.37 -8.70 34.83
CA ARG A 163 9.73 -8.57 33.53
C ARG A 163 8.35 -9.22 33.49
N LYS A 164 8.17 -10.38 34.09
CA LYS A 164 6.86 -11.05 34.23
C LYS A 164 5.85 -10.19 35.01
N ARG A 165 6.29 -9.46 36.05
CA ARG A 165 5.41 -8.51 36.77
C ARG A 165 4.95 -7.38 35.86
N THR A 166 5.89 -6.75 35.15
CA THR A 166 5.59 -5.68 34.19
C THR A 166 4.62 -6.15 33.08
N LEU A 167 4.82 -7.35 32.55
CA LEU A 167 3.94 -7.94 31.53
C LEU A 167 2.50 -8.14 32.02
N ARG A 168 2.31 -8.59 33.29
CA ARG A 168 0.95 -8.73 33.86
C ARG A 168 0.24 -7.39 33.97
N GLU A 169 0.93 -6.33 34.35
CA GLU A 169 0.35 -4.97 34.40
C GLU A 169 0.03 -4.45 32.99
N GLN A 170 0.90 -4.71 32.01
CA GLN A 170 0.67 -4.34 30.61
C GLN A 170 -0.52 -5.10 30.03
N LEU A 171 -0.66 -6.40 30.29
CA LEU A 171 -1.80 -7.22 29.86
C LEU A 171 -3.12 -6.69 30.42
N SER A 172 -3.19 -6.36 31.71
CA SER A 172 -4.41 -5.77 32.32
C SER A 172 -4.82 -4.44 31.67
N ARG A 173 -3.86 -3.62 31.24
CA ARG A 173 -4.13 -2.40 30.46
C ARG A 173 -4.55 -2.72 29.02
N SER A 174 -3.94 -3.73 28.41
CA SER A 174 -4.25 -4.19 27.07
C SER A 174 -5.68 -4.70 26.94
N ASP A 175 -6.20 -5.41 27.95
CA ASP A 175 -7.58 -5.90 27.97
C ASP A 175 -8.59 -4.76 27.78
N ARG A 176 -8.44 -3.66 28.51
CA ARG A 176 -9.32 -2.49 28.36
C ARG A 176 -9.23 -1.87 26.96
N ARG A 177 -8.01 -1.70 26.45
CA ARG A 177 -7.80 -1.14 25.08
C ARG A 177 -8.42 -2.02 24.00
N ILE A 178 -8.36 -3.34 24.16
CA ILE A 178 -8.98 -4.30 23.24
C ILE A 178 -10.51 -4.20 23.31
N GLU A 179 -11.09 -4.10 24.50
CA GLU A 179 -12.54 -3.90 24.62
C GLU A 179 -13.01 -2.60 23.95
N GLU A 180 -12.32 -1.48 24.20
CA GLU A 180 -12.60 -0.20 23.52
C GLU A 180 -12.49 -0.34 21.99
N ALA A 181 -11.44 -1.02 21.48
CA ALA A 181 -11.25 -1.25 20.06
C ALA A 181 -12.34 -2.18 19.47
N ARG A 182 -12.83 -3.17 20.23
CA ARG A 182 -13.97 -4.02 19.82
C ARG A 182 -15.25 -3.21 19.70
N TYR A 183 -15.52 -2.29 20.61
CA TYR A 183 -16.68 -1.40 20.51
C TYR A 183 -16.56 -0.50 19.27
N ALA A 184 -15.40 0.12 19.05
CA ALA A 184 -15.16 0.96 17.88
C ALA A 184 -15.33 0.19 16.56
N ALA A 185 -14.81 -1.04 16.48
CA ALA A 185 -14.93 -1.88 15.29
C ALA A 185 -16.38 -2.32 15.02
N ARG A 186 -17.17 -2.60 16.07
CA ARG A 186 -18.60 -2.92 15.92
C ARG A 186 -19.41 -1.73 15.46
N ASP A 187 -19.19 -0.55 16.04
CA ASP A 187 -19.88 0.68 15.64
C ASP A 187 -19.57 1.05 14.19
N ALA A 188 -18.30 1.05 13.82
CA ALA A 188 -17.88 1.32 12.44
C ALA A 188 -18.48 0.31 11.45
N GLY A 189 -18.51 -0.98 11.81
CA GLY A 189 -19.15 -2.04 11.02
C GLY A 189 -20.64 -1.80 10.83
N TYR A 190 -21.35 -1.41 11.88
CA TYR A 190 -22.78 -1.06 11.78
C TYR A 190 -23.02 0.13 10.84
N GLN A 191 -22.21 1.18 10.91
CA GLN A 191 -22.29 2.32 9.99
C GLN A 191 -22.02 1.91 8.54
N LEU A 192 -21.04 1.02 8.31
CA LEU A 192 -20.72 0.47 6.99
C LEU A 192 -21.89 -0.35 6.43
N ASP A 193 -22.54 -1.18 7.24
CA ASP A 193 -23.66 -2.02 6.79
C ASP A 193 -24.89 -1.15 6.42
N ARG A 194 -25.14 -0.09 7.19
CA ARG A 194 -26.16 0.90 6.83
C ARG A 194 -25.85 1.59 5.50
N LEU A 195 -24.62 2.04 5.32
CA LEU A 195 -24.15 2.64 4.06
C LEU A 195 -24.38 1.69 2.88
N ARG A 196 -23.95 0.44 3.01
CA ARG A 196 -24.13 -0.59 1.96
C ARG A 196 -25.60 -0.83 1.60
N SER A 197 -26.46 -0.85 2.61
CA SER A 197 -27.91 -0.97 2.39
C SER A 197 -28.46 0.22 1.61
N ASP A 198 -28.08 1.43 1.98
CA ASP A 198 -28.48 2.67 1.33
C ASP A 198 -27.98 2.76 -0.12
N MET A 199 -26.72 2.40 -0.35
CA MET A 199 -26.12 2.34 -1.70
C MET A 199 -26.84 1.34 -2.60
N ARG A 200 -27.23 0.16 -2.09
CA ARG A 200 -28.03 -0.82 -2.85
C ARG A 200 -29.40 -0.28 -3.24
N GLN A 201 -30.08 0.39 -2.30
CA GLN A 201 -31.39 1.00 -2.59
C GLN A 201 -31.33 2.09 -3.65
N ARG A 202 -30.20 2.81 -3.74
CA ARG A 202 -29.95 3.86 -4.74
C ARG A 202 -29.35 3.34 -6.06
N GLY A 203 -29.09 2.06 -6.19
CA GLY A 203 -28.41 1.49 -7.36
C GLY A 203 -26.95 1.97 -7.56
N GLN A 204 -26.27 2.28 -6.47
CA GLN A 204 -24.89 2.81 -6.47
C GLN A 204 -23.82 1.74 -6.14
N TYR A 205 -24.19 0.46 -6.23
CA TYR A 205 -23.33 -0.65 -5.82
C TYR A 205 -22.96 -1.55 -6.99
#